data_296f135d6155bbb709fb638cf0ad0e28
#
_entry.id   296f135d6155bbb709fb638cf0ad0e28
#
_cell.length_a   1.000
_cell.length_b   1.000
_cell.length_c   1.000
_cell.angle_alpha   90.00
_cell.angle_beta   90.00
_cell.angle_gamma   90.00
#
_symmetry.space_group_name_H-M   'P 1'
#
loop_
_entity.id
_entity.type
_entity.pdbx_description
1 polymer ?
#
loop_
_entity_poly.entity_id
_entity_poly.type
_entity_poly.pdbx_seq_one_letter_code
_entity_poly.pdbx_strand_id
1 'polypeptide(L)'
;MSGRQYPIKRKSFQISYDLALIDKMEGIEFERYVGELFQKFDFKVVVTKKSRDFGCDVILKKNGDRIAIQTKRSQDKVSLRAVQEIVASLKKYDARVGVVISNAKFTKSARQLAKINDVVMINRNALLRLIDLSKMDKTRRNLGLTQKQVRITDSKLNLTGTKMLM
;
A
#
# COMPACT_ATOMS: atom_id res chain seq x y z
N MET A 1 14.91 -18.02 4.83
CA MET A 1 14.02 -18.05 3.63
C MET A 1 14.30 -16.81 2.79
N SER A 2 14.99 -16.96 1.67
CA SER A 2 15.36 -15.84 0.80
C SER A 2 14.20 -15.47 -0.11
N GLY A 3 13.49 -14.39 0.21
CA GLY A 3 12.67 -13.70 -0.76
C GLY A 3 13.56 -13.15 -1.87
N ARG A 4 13.37 -13.55 -3.12
CA ARG A 4 14.11 -12.94 -4.22
C ARG A 4 13.78 -11.45 -4.26
N GLN A 5 14.77 -10.64 -3.96
CA GLN A 5 14.75 -9.22 -4.21
C GLN A 5 14.88 -9.08 -5.74
N TYR A 6 13.78 -8.72 -6.40
CA TYR A 6 13.86 -8.33 -7.81
C TYR A 6 14.40 -6.90 -7.84
N PRO A 7 15.61 -6.67 -8.39
CA PRO A 7 16.03 -5.31 -8.66
C PRO A 7 15.13 -4.75 -9.75
N ILE A 8 14.30 -3.78 -9.39
CA ILE A 8 13.52 -3.02 -10.37
C ILE A 8 14.56 -2.23 -11.15
N LYS A 9 14.88 -2.68 -12.38
CA LYS A 9 15.74 -1.95 -13.30
C LYS A 9 15.13 -0.55 -13.48
N ARG A 10 15.89 0.48 -13.13
CA ARG A 10 15.56 1.88 -13.36
C ARG A 10 15.45 2.15 -14.87
N LYS A 11 14.33 1.86 -15.49
CA LYS A 11 13.81 2.64 -16.58
C LYS A 11 12.94 3.71 -15.92
N SER A 12 13.34 4.94 -16.02
CA SER A 12 12.54 6.10 -15.64
C SER A 12 11.27 6.13 -16.51
N PHE A 13 10.30 5.32 -16.15
CA PHE A 13 8.95 5.52 -16.59
C PHE A 13 8.48 6.79 -15.88
N GLN A 14 8.41 7.86 -16.61
CA GLN A 14 7.58 9.01 -16.25
C GLN A 14 6.14 8.51 -16.40
N ILE A 15 5.67 7.79 -15.40
CA ILE A 15 4.32 7.24 -15.37
C ILE A 15 3.42 8.47 -15.23
N SER A 16 2.78 8.84 -16.30
CA SER A 16 1.57 9.67 -16.26
C SER A 16 0.56 8.82 -15.49
N TYR A 17 0.35 9.18 -14.22
CA TYR A 17 -0.50 8.43 -13.31
C TYR A 17 -1.96 8.77 -13.60
N ASP A 18 -2.42 8.28 -14.71
CA ASP A 18 -3.83 8.31 -15.04
C ASP A 18 -4.50 7.10 -14.40
N LEU A 19 -5.56 7.33 -13.63
CA LEU A 19 -6.39 6.25 -13.09
C LEU A 19 -6.91 5.31 -14.16
N ALA A 20 -7.16 5.81 -15.36
CA ALA A 20 -7.55 4.99 -16.50
C ALA A 20 -6.48 3.95 -16.86
N LEU A 21 -5.19 4.26 -16.64
CA LEU A 21 -4.11 3.31 -16.82
C LEU A 21 -4.13 2.23 -15.73
N ILE A 22 -4.33 2.65 -14.48
CA ILE A 22 -4.42 1.71 -13.33
C ILE A 22 -5.60 0.75 -13.52
N ASP A 23 -6.73 1.23 -14.01
CA ASP A 23 -7.92 0.42 -14.26
C ASP A 23 -7.73 -0.65 -15.36
N LYS A 24 -6.72 -0.47 -16.22
CA LYS A 24 -6.35 -1.43 -17.28
C LYS A 24 -5.25 -2.40 -16.87
N MET A 25 -4.59 -2.18 -15.73
CA MET A 25 -3.52 -3.06 -15.25
C MET A 25 -4.04 -4.46 -14.95
N GLU A 26 -3.22 -5.45 -15.22
CA GLU A 26 -3.38 -6.78 -14.64
C GLU A 26 -3.02 -6.77 -13.16
N GLY A 27 -3.49 -7.76 -12.39
CA GLY A 27 -3.26 -7.82 -10.95
C GLY A 27 -1.78 -7.71 -10.58
N ILE A 28 -0.90 -8.43 -11.29
CA ILE A 28 0.55 -8.42 -11.03
C ILE A 28 1.20 -7.08 -11.39
N GLU A 29 0.68 -6.38 -12.38
CA GLU A 29 1.15 -5.03 -12.73
C GLU A 29 0.79 -4.04 -11.63
N PHE A 30 -0.42 -4.16 -11.08
CA PHE A 30 -0.87 -3.33 -9.97
C PHE A 30 -0.07 -3.60 -8.69
N GLU A 31 0.29 -4.85 -8.37
CA GLU A 31 1.19 -5.21 -7.27
C GLU A 31 2.53 -4.49 -7.39
N ARG A 32 3.16 -4.55 -8.58
CA ARG A 32 4.43 -3.87 -8.87
C ARG A 32 4.30 -2.37 -8.77
N TYR A 33 3.24 -1.82 -9.37
CA TYR A 33 2.95 -0.40 -9.31
C TYR A 33 2.85 0.13 -7.88
N VAL A 34 2.12 -0.58 -7.01
CA VAL A 34 2.02 -0.25 -5.58
C VAL A 34 3.39 -0.30 -4.91
N GLY A 35 4.20 -1.32 -5.22
CA GLY A 35 5.57 -1.40 -4.71
C GLY A 35 6.42 -0.19 -5.10
N GLU A 36 6.42 0.20 -6.38
CA GLU A 36 7.15 1.38 -6.88
C GLU A 36 6.65 2.68 -6.26
N LEU A 37 5.32 2.79 -6.04
CA LEU A 37 4.73 3.96 -5.38
C LEU A 37 5.30 4.14 -3.97
N PHE A 38 5.39 3.07 -3.18
CA PHE A 38 5.93 3.15 -1.82
C PHE A 38 7.45 3.33 -1.75
N GLN A 39 8.20 2.93 -2.77
CA GLN A 39 9.63 3.26 -2.86
C GLN A 39 9.87 4.78 -2.90
N LYS A 40 8.95 5.55 -3.47
CA LYS A 40 9.02 7.02 -3.48
C LYS A 40 8.87 7.65 -2.09
N PHE A 41 8.36 6.90 -1.12
CA PHE A 41 8.24 7.27 0.29
C PHE A 41 9.37 6.66 1.16
N ASP A 42 10.48 6.24 0.53
CA ASP A 42 11.66 5.68 1.19
C ASP A 42 11.42 4.33 1.91
N PHE A 43 10.41 3.58 1.50
CA PHE A 43 10.25 2.20 1.95
C PHE A 43 11.17 1.26 1.16
N LYS A 44 11.76 0.29 1.84
CA LYS A 44 12.29 -0.92 1.20
C LYS A 44 11.11 -1.83 0.89
N VAL A 45 11.00 -2.26 -0.37
CA VAL A 45 9.84 -2.99 -0.88
C VAL A 45 10.24 -4.40 -1.30
N VAL A 46 9.44 -5.38 -0.88
CA VAL A 46 9.56 -6.77 -1.31
C VAL A 46 8.20 -7.21 -1.87
N VAL A 47 8.14 -7.56 -3.14
CA VAL A 47 6.96 -8.20 -3.74
C VAL A 47 7.04 -9.69 -3.43
N THR A 48 5.97 -10.26 -2.88
CA THR A 48 5.93 -11.67 -2.48
C THR A 48 5.73 -12.59 -3.68
N LYS A 49 5.98 -13.88 -3.50
CA LYS A 49 5.65 -14.88 -4.51
C LYS A 49 4.19 -15.27 -4.36
N LYS A 50 3.45 -15.39 -5.47
CA LYS A 50 2.02 -15.77 -5.50
C LYS A 50 1.67 -17.11 -4.85
N SER A 51 2.64 -18.00 -4.64
CA SER A 51 2.41 -19.27 -4.00
C SER A 51 2.60 -19.17 -2.48
N ARG A 52 1.52 -19.41 -1.72
CA ARG A 52 1.53 -19.48 -0.25
C ARG A 52 1.82 -18.13 0.44
N ASP A 53 1.40 -17.01 -0.15
CA ASP A 53 1.56 -15.66 0.40
C ASP A 53 0.51 -15.29 1.47
N PHE A 54 -0.52 -16.14 1.64
CA PHE A 54 -1.64 -15.90 2.56
C PHE A 54 -2.34 -14.55 2.34
N GLY A 55 -2.30 -14.05 1.10
CA GLY A 55 -2.94 -12.80 0.74
C GLY A 55 -2.12 -11.55 1.06
N CYS A 56 -0.78 -11.67 1.08
CA CYS A 56 0.11 -10.52 1.15
C CYS A 56 0.91 -10.43 -0.14
N ASP A 57 0.70 -9.38 -0.91
CA ASP A 57 1.36 -9.18 -2.21
C ASP A 57 2.66 -8.37 -2.08
N VAL A 58 2.70 -7.42 -1.14
CA VAL A 58 3.84 -6.52 -0.96
C VAL A 58 4.16 -6.35 0.52
N ILE A 59 5.45 -6.42 0.86
CA ILE A 59 5.97 -6.08 2.18
C ILE A 59 6.76 -4.79 2.10
N LEU A 60 6.40 -3.82 2.92
CA LEU A 60 7.17 -2.60 3.12
C LEU A 60 7.99 -2.71 4.40
N LYS A 61 9.22 -2.21 4.35
CA LYS A 61 10.12 -2.16 5.51
C LYS A 61 10.67 -0.75 5.68
N LYS A 62 10.55 -0.20 6.89
CA LYS A 62 11.10 1.13 7.23
C LYS A 62 11.34 1.19 8.75
N ASN A 63 12.52 1.63 9.16
CA ASN A 63 12.91 1.83 10.57
C ASN A 63 12.67 0.60 11.47
N GLY A 64 12.85 -0.61 10.94
CA GLY A 64 12.61 -1.86 11.67
C GLY A 64 11.17 -2.39 11.58
N ASP A 65 10.21 -1.56 11.25
CA ASP A 65 8.81 -1.96 11.07
C ASP A 65 8.57 -2.66 9.73
N ARG A 66 7.60 -3.58 9.73
CA ARG A 66 7.07 -4.22 8.53
C ARG A 66 5.59 -3.96 8.39
N ILE A 67 5.18 -3.67 7.16
CA ILE A 67 3.79 -3.44 6.77
C ILE A 67 3.48 -4.43 5.66
N ALA A 68 2.42 -5.21 5.85
CA ALA A 68 1.93 -6.16 4.84
C ALA A 68 0.82 -5.51 4.01
N ILE A 69 0.91 -5.62 2.69
CA ILE A 69 -0.07 -5.06 1.77
C ILE A 69 -0.70 -6.17 0.94
N GLN A 70 -2.02 -6.19 0.91
CA GLN A 70 -2.85 -6.88 -0.08
C GLN A 70 -3.31 -5.87 -1.11
N THR A 71 -3.09 -6.15 -2.38
CA THR A 71 -3.57 -5.35 -3.49
C THR A 71 -4.80 -5.99 -4.15
N LYS A 72 -5.75 -5.19 -4.56
CA LYS A 72 -6.92 -5.67 -5.32
C LYS A 72 -7.21 -4.72 -6.48
N ARG A 73 -6.76 -5.07 -7.69
CA ARG A 73 -7.22 -4.43 -8.91
C ARG A 73 -8.61 -4.99 -9.24
N SER A 74 -9.64 -4.17 -9.17
CA SER A 74 -11.03 -4.61 -9.32
C SER A 74 -11.85 -3.60 -10.12
N GLN A 75 -12.85 -4.09 -10.86
CA GLN A 75 -13.89 -3.28 -11.48
C GLN A 75 -15.04 -3.03 -10.49
N ASP A 76 -15.25 -3.96 -9.58
CA ASP A 76 -16.30 -3.92 -8.57
C ASP A 76 -15.78 -3.54 -7.18
N LYS A 77 -16.71 -3.33 -6.24
CA LYS A 77 -16.37 -3.10 -4.84
C LYS A 77 -15.64 -4.30 -4.25
N VAL A 78 -14.52 -4.05 -3.60
CA VAL A 78 -13.72 -5.08 -2.93
C VAL A 78 -14.44 -5.56 -1.67
N SER A 79 -14.59 -6.88 -1.55
CA SER A 79 -15.28 -7.54 -0.46
C SER A 79 -14.40 -7.69 0.80
N LEU A 80 -14.99 -8.15 1.89
CA LEU A 80 -14.31 -8.43 3.17
C LEU A 80 -13.21 -9.49 3.06
N ARG A 81 -13.24 -10.34 2.02
CA ARG A 81 -12.23 -11.39 1.81
C ARG A 81 -10.81 -10.82 1.74
N ALA A 82 -10.62 -9.66 1.11
CA ALA A 82 -9.31 -9.01 1.05
C ALA A 82 -8.78 -8.64 2.45
N VAL A 83 -9.67 -8.27 3.38
CA VAL A 83 -9.32 -7.98 4.77
C VAL A 83 -8.97 -9.28 5.51
N GLN A 84 -9.73 -10.35 5.32
CA GLN A 84 -9.42 -11.66 5.92
C GLN A 84 -8.06 -12.18 5.46
N GLU A 85 -7.76 -12.07 4.16
CA GLU A 85 -6.49 -12.48 3.57
C GLU A 85 -5.31 -11.73 4.20
N ILE A 86 -5.37 -10.41 4.30
CA ILE A 86 -4.25 -9.64 4.87
C ILE A 86 -4.08 -9.92 6.38
N VAL A 87 -5.14 -10.02 7.14
CA VAL A 87 -5.09 -10.34 8.58
C VAL A 87 -4.40 -11.69 8.80
N ALA A 88 -4.74 -12.71 8.01
CA ALA A 88 -4.13 -14.04 8.09
C ALA A 88 -2.61 -14.01 7.81
N SER A 89 -2.13 -13.05 7.04
CA SER A 89 -0.72 -12.95 6.65
C SER A 89 0.17 -12.25 7.69
N LEU A 90 -0.40 -11.42 8.57
CA LEU A 90 0.37 -10.53 9.46
C LEU A 90 1.41 -11.27 10.30
N LYS A 91 1.01 -12.36 10.94
CA LYS A 91 1.90 -13.15 11.79
C LYS A 91 3.01 -13.82 10.99
N LYS A 92 2.69 -14.30 9.78
CA LYS A 92 3.68 -14.96 8.90
C LYS A 92 4.81 -14.03 8.52
N TYR A 93 4.49 -12.77 8.22
CA TYR A 93 5.46 -11.78 7.77
C TYR A 93 6.01 -10.91 8.89
N ASP A 94 5.63 -11.18 10.14
CA ASP A 94 5.98 -10.34 11.29
C ASP A 94 5.67 -8.87 11.00
N ALA A 95 4.47 -8.64 10.45
CA ALA A 95 4.02 -7.32 10.05
C ALA A 95 3.14 -6.70 11.14
N ARG A 96 3.49 -5.47 11.53
CA ARG A 96 2.75 -4.71 12.54
C ARG A 96 1.43 -4.17 12.02
N VAL A 97 1.36 -3.85 10.73
CA VAL A 97 0.20 -3.23 10.10
C VAL A 97 -0.18 -3.99 8.83
N GLY A 98 -1.47 -4.27 8.67
CA GLY A 98 -2.07 -4.77 7.44
C GLY A 98 -2.71 -3.64 6.65
N VAL A 99 -2.51 -3.64 5.35
CA VAL A 99 -3.08 -2.65 4.43
C VAL A 99 -3.77 -3.36 3.28
N VAL A 100 -4.97 -2.91 2.91
CA VAL A 100 -5.60 -3.31 1.64
C VAL A 100 -5.66 -2.10 0.72
N ILE A 101 -5.08 -2.22 -0.47
CA ILE A 101 -5.06 -1.16 -1.49
C ILE A 101 -5.87 -1.60 -2.70
N SER A 102 -6.75 -0.74 -3.19
CA SER A 102 -7.51 -0.98 -4.42
C SER A 102 -7.74 0.28 -5.25
N ASN A 103 -7.85 0.09 -6.57
CA ASN A 103 -8.36 1.09 -7.50
C ASN A 103 -9.88 1.27 -7.40
N ALA A 104 -10.58 0.46 -6.59
CA ALA A 104 -12.03 0.46 -6.42
C ALA A 104 -12.45 0.91 -5.02
N LYS A 105 -13.77 0.97 -4.79
CA LYS A 105 -14.35 1.17 -3.45
C LYS A 105 -14.41 -0.15 -2.70
N PHE A 106 -14.58 -0.08 -1.39
CA PHE A 106 -14.80 -1.24 -0.53
C PHE A 106 -16.27 -1.39 -0.15
N THR A 107 -16.71 -2.62 0.09
CA THR A 107 -18.04 -2.90 0.63
C THR A 107 -18.17 -2.40 2.08
N LYS A 108 -19.40 -2.27 2.57
CA LYS A 108 -19.65 -1.90 3.98
C LYS A 108 -19.05 -2.95 4.94
N SER A 109 -19.25 -4.24 4.64
CA SER A 109 -18.70 -5.35 5.44
C SER A 109 -17.17 -5.36 5.46
N ALA A 110 -16.50 -5.07 4.33
CA ALA A 110 -15.05 -4.94 4.29
C ALA A 110 -14.55 -3.83 5.22
N ARG A 111 -15.20 -2.65 5.19
CA ARG A 111 -14.83 -1.53 6.08
C ARG A 111 -15.05 -1.85 7.57
N GLN A 112 -16.14 -2.55 7.89
CA GLN A 112 -16.42 -2.96 9.26
C GLN A 112 -15.35 -3.94 9.77
N LEU A 113 -15.02 -4.95 8.97
CA LEU A 113 -14.00 -5.95 9.34
C LEU A 113 -12.62 -5.31 9.47
N ALA A 114 -12.26 -4.40 8.56
CA ALA A 114 -10.99 -3.66 8.61
C ALA A 114 -10.87 -2.83 9.90
N LYS A 115 -11.96 -2.17 10.32
CA LYS A 115 -11.99 -1.41 11.57
C LYS A 115 -11.75 -2.30 12.80
N ILE A 116 -12.37 -3.48 12.83
CA ILE A 116 -12.23 -4.45 13.95
C ILE A 116 -10.79 -4.97 14.06
N ASN A 117 -10.11 -5.13 12.92
CA ASN A 117 -8.76 -5.72 12.85
C ASN A 117 -7.65 -4.67 12.65
N ASP A 118 -7.93 -3.39 12.81
CA ASP A 118 -6.97 -2.30 12.61
C ASP A 118 -6.27 -2.30 11.23
N VAL A 119 -6.95 -2.84 10.20
CA VAL A 119 -6.45 -2.86 8.82
C VAL A 119 -6.67 -1.49 8.17
N VAL A 120 -5.63 -0.95 7.57
CA VAL A 120 -5.69 0.29 6.80
C VAL A 120 -6.29 0.02 5.43
N MET A 121 -7.25 0.82 5.00
CA MET A 121 -7.89 0.69 3.70
C MET A 121 -7.58 1.90 2.81
N ILE A 122 -6.92 1.64 1.69
CA ILE A 122 -6.60 2.63 0.67
C ILE A 122 -7.47 2.35 -0.55
N ASN A 123 -8.60 3.06 -0.63
CA ASN A 123 -9.51 3.00 -1.77
C ASN A 123 -8.99 3.88 -2.93
N ARG A 124 -9.72 3.89 -4.05
CA ARG A 124 -9.42 4.71 -5.23
C ARG A 124 -9.05 6.16 -4.90
N ASN A 125 -9.85 6.83 -4.07
CA ASN A 125 -9.60 8.24 -3.74
C ASN A 125 -8.36 8.43 -2.86
N ALA A 126 -8.13 7.52 -1.93
CA ALA A 126 -6.93 7.53 -1.09
C ALA A 126 -5.67 7.18 -1.92
N LEU A 127 -5.78 6.26 -2.86
CA LEU A 127 -4.70 5.90 -3.78
C LEU A 127 -4.30 7.11 -4.65
N LEU A 128 -5.28 7.85 -5.19
CA LEU A 128 -4.99 9.09 -5.92
C LEU A 128 -4.18 10.09 -5.09
N ARG A 129 -4.61 10.33 -3.85
CA ARG A 129 -3.89 11.23 -2.96
C ARG A 129 -2.45 10.77 -2.70
N LEU A 130 -2.22 9.46 -2.55
CA LEU A 130 -0.87 8.92 -2.41
C LEU A 130 -0.03 9.13 -3.68
N ILE A 131 -0.62 8.94 -4.85
CA ILE A 131 0.03 9.18 -6.13
C ILE A 131 0.44 10.65 -6.24
N ASP A 132 -0.47 11.58 -5.93
CA ASP A 132 -0.17 13.01 -5.98
C ASP A 132 0.92 13.41 -4.98
N LEU A 133 0.88 12.88 -3.77
CA LEU A 133 1.93 13.07 -2.78
C LEU A 133 3.29 12.53 -3.26
N SER A 134 3.30 11.40 -3.98
CA SER A 134 4.53 10.82 -4.50
C SER A 134 5.22 11.68 -5.57
N LYS A 135 4.46 12.56 -6.24
CA LYS A 135 4.99 13.50 -7.25
C LYS A 135 5.66 14.73 -6.63
N MET A 136 5.36 15.04 -5.38
CA MET A 136 5.98 16.16 -4.67
C MET A 136 7.42 15.82 -4.30
N ASP A 137 8.31 16.83 -4.30
CA ASP A 137 9.65 16.64 -3.75
C ASP A 137 9.60 16.38 -2.24
N LYS A 138 10.70 15.82 -1.69
CA LYS A 138 10.76 15.37 -0.29
C LYS A 138 10.52 16.51 0.69
N THR A 139 11.03 17.71 0.39
CA THR A 139 10.88 18.90 1.21
C THR A 139 9.42 19.37 1.22
N ARG A 140 8.79 19.43 0.04
CA ARG A 140 7.37 19.83 -0.08
C ARG A 140 6.44 18.79 0.52
N ARG A 141 6.77 17.49 0.45
CA ARG A 141 6.01 16.45 1.15
C ARG A 141 6.00 16.69 2.66
N ASN A 142 7.15 17.02 3.25
CA ASN A 142 7.27 17.27 4.68
C ASN A 142 6.58 18.58 5.14
N LEU A 143 6.51 19.59 4.27
CA LEU A 143 5.86 20.88 4.54
C LEU A 143 4.38 20.90 4.13
N GLY A 144 3.99 20.17 3.07
CA GLY A 144 2.65 20.22 2.48
C GLY A 144 1.63 19.26 3.10
N LEU A 145 2.05 18.47 4.08
CA LEU A 145 1.17 17.60 4.84
C LEU A 145 0.41 18.42 5.89
N THR A 146 -0.39 19.38 5.43
CA THR A 146 -1.38 20.01 6.30
C THR A 146 -2.27 18.93 6.89
N GLN A 147 -2.38 18.94 8.19
CA GLN A 147 -2.94 17.94 9.10
C GLN A 147 -4.30 17.30 8.70
N LYS A 148 -5.00 17.80 7.71
CA LYS A 148 -6.35 17.40 7.36
C LYS A 148 -6.43 16.27 6.31
N GLN A 149 -5.40 16.08 5.46
CA GLN A 149 -5.44 15.13 4.34
C GLN A 149 -4.71 13.82 4.58
N VAL A 150 -3.84 13.76 5.60
CA VAL A 150 -2.94 12.63 5.85
C VAL A 150 -3.29 11.85 7.12
N ARG A 151 -4.22 12.35 7.94
CA ARG A 151 -4.55 11.77 9.26
C ARG A 151 -4.89 10.28 9.29
N ILE A 152 -5.36 9.69 8.19
CA ILE A 152 -5.75 8.26 8.17
C ILE A 152 -4.58 7.38 7.71
N THR A 153 -3.71 7.91 6.85
CA THR A 153 -2.63 7.11 6.23
C THR A 153 -1.29 7.32 6.94
N ASP A 154 -1.00 8.53 7.41
CA ASP A 154 0.31 8.87 7.95
C ASP A 154 0.55 8.31 9.36
N SER A 155 -0.47 8.35 10.24
CA SER A 155 -0.32 7.88 11.63
C SER A 155 0.00 6.37 11.72
N LYS A 156 -0.53 5.56 10.80
CA LYS A 156 -0.31 4.12 10.76
C LYS A 156 0.81 3.69 9.81
N LEU A 157 1.03 4.41 8.71
CA LEU A 157 2.00 4.05 7.69
C LEU A 157 3.33 4.82 7.81
N ASN A 158 3.37 5.89 8.60
CA ASN A 158 4.56 6.73 8.80
C ASN A 158 5.25 7.16 7.49
N LEU A 159 4.46 7.71 6.55
CA LEU A 159 4.92 8.10 5.22
C LEU A 159 5.94 9.23 5.24
N THR A 160 5.91 10.09 6.25
CA THR A 160 6.76 11.29 6.36
C THR A 160 8.04 11.09 7.16
N GLY A 161 8.22 9.93 7.80
CA GLY A 161 9.43 9.66 8.58
C GLY A 161 9.49 10.32 9.95
N THR A 162 8.43 10.99 10.38
CA THR A 162 8.33 11.53 11.75
C THR A 162 8.20 10.36 12.72
N LYS A 163 9.14 10.24 13.67
CA LYS A 163 9.04 9.26 14.75
C LYS A 163 7.69 9.43 15.44
N MET A 164 6.90 8.36 15.48
CA MET A 164 5.78 8.33 16.41
C MET A 164 6.35 8.51 17.82
N LEU A 165 6.13 9.68 18.42
CA LEU A 165 6.23 9.83 19.85
C LEU A 165 5.14 8.93 20.45
N MET A 166 5.58 8.05 21.33
CA MET A 166 4.74 7.15 22.12
C MET A 166 3.65 7.90 22.87
#